data_e60efb9f8d2419c62ab151f59f94bac7
#
_entry.id   e60efb9f8d2419c62ab151f59f94bac7
#
_cell.length_a   1.000
_cell.length_b   1.000
_cell.length_c   1.000
_cell.angle_alpha   90.00
_cell.angle_beta   90.00
_cell.angle_gamma   90.00
#
_symmetry.space_group_name_H-M   'P 1'
#
loop_
_entity.id
_entity.type
_entity.pdbx_description
1 polymer ?
#
loop_
_entity_poly.entity_id
_entity_poly.type
_entity_poly.pdbx_seq_one_letter_code
_entity_poly.pdbx_strand_id
1 'polypeptide(L)'
;MMLEKDSKNHMTNSIGLTDVAKKFIAGILGKAQSLTAFGNTIPTSYLRLVPHQEAPTMVCWGDSNRSVLVRVPLGWIAKTNMIKDANPQEIDEVPYISGKQTVEFRAPDGSADIYHLMAGIILAGKEGILAKDSLKRAEDLYVDINIFDEKHKTILNTLKALPTSCFKSADFLEKDSDFYQKDGIFPKGTIEGFVQKLKAYNDKDLSKHLYNKKEEIKTLIDFYLHCM
;
A
#
# COMPACT_ATOMS: atom_id res chain seq x y z
N MET A 1 -7.23 4.89 -3.13
CA MET A 1 -7.62 5.87 -2.08
C MET A 1 -7.64 7.26 -2.67
N MET A 2 -8.62 8.07 -2.31
CA MET A 2 -8.80 9.45 -2.73
C MET A 2 -9.19 10.29 -1.50
N LEU A 3 -8.68 11.50 -1.40
CA LEU A 3 -9.10 12.48 -0.39
C LEU A 3 -10.04 13.49 -1.06
N GLU A 4 -11.26 13.54 -0.59
CA GLU A 4 -12.30 14.43 -1.11
C GLU A 4 -12.84 15.33 0.00
N LYS A 5 -13.05 16.60 -0.33
CA LYS A 5 -13.72 17.57 0.52
C LYS A 5 -14.53 18.52 -0.36
N ASP A 6 -15.77 18.76 -0.01
CA ASP A 6 -16.68 19.65 -0.75
C ASP A 6 -16.78 19.27 -2.24
N SER A 7 -16.89 17.95 -2.53
CA SER A 7 -16.91 17.36 -3.88
C SER A 7 -15.68 17.67 -4.73
N LYS A 8 -14.56 18.05 -4.10
CA LYS A 8 -13.29 18.29 -4.77
C LYS A 8 -12.27 17.25 -4.35
N ASN A 9 -11.59 16.68 -5.35
CA ASN A 9 -10.45 15.80 -5.13
C ASN A 9 -9.24 16.62 -4.69
N HIS A 10 -8.71 16.34 -3.49
CA HIS A 10 -7.53 17.00 -2.95
C HIS A 10 -6.22 16.28 -3.27
N MET A 11 -6.26 15.16 -4.01
CA MET A 11 -5.05 14.43 -4.40
C MET A 11 -4.34 15.07 -5.59
N THR A 12 -5.06 15.83 -6.42
CA THR A 12 -4.52 16.43 -7.66
C THR A 12 -4.99 17.85 -7.85
N ASN A 13 -4.22 18.60 -8.62
CA ASN A 13 -4.56 19.92 -9.15
C ASN A 13 -4.16 19.98 -10.64
N SER A 14 -4.17 21.15 -11.25
CA SER A 14 -3.81 21.36 -12.67
C SER A 14 -2.34 21.03 -13.00
N ILE A 15 -1.48 20.95 -11.99
CA ILE A 15 -0.02 20.71 -12.14
C ILE A 15 0.31 19.24 -11.92
N GLY A 16 -0.49 18.51 -11.13
CA GLY A 16 -0.25 17.11 -10.80
C GLY A 16 -0.64 16.77 -9.35
N LEU A 17 0.13 15.91 -8.69
CA LEU A 17 -0.12 15.48 -7.33
C LEU A 17 0.12 16.63 -6.34
N THR A 18 -0.84 16.85 -5.43
CA THR A 18 -0.76 17.94 -4.43
C THR A 18 0.19 17.61 -3.28
N ASP A 19 0.63 18.63 -2.54
CA ASP A 19 1.39 18.44 -1.31
C ASP A 19 0.60 17.66 -0.25
N VAL A 20 -0.72 17.83 -0.20
CA VAL A 20 -1.59 17.05 0.70
C VAL A 20 -1.52 15.57 0.35
N ALA A 21 -1.56 15.22 -0.93
CA ALA A 21 -1.41 13.86 -1.39
C ALA A 21 -0.04 13.27 -1.06
N LYS A 22 1.04 14.02 -1.30
CA LYS A 22 2.41 13.59 -0.96
C LYS A 22 2.58 13.37 0.55
N LYS A 23 2.04 14.27 1.38
CA LYS A 23 2.04 14.11 2.83
C LYS A 23 1.25 12.89 3.28
N PHE A 24 0.09 12.64 2.68
CA PHE A 24 -0.72 11.45 2.95
C PHE A 24 0.04 10.17 2.60
N ILE A 25 0.71 10.13 1.44
CA ILE A 25 1.58 9.02 1.02
C ILE A 25 2.71 8.82 2.03
N ALA A 26 3.40 9.89 2.44
CA ALA A 26 4.48 9.81 3.43
C ALA A 26 4.02 9.22 4.77
N GLY A 27 2.81 9.53 5.20
CA GLY A 27 2.21 8.93 6.39
C GLY A 27 1.99 7.43 6.25
N ILE A 28 1.40 6.98 5.13
CA ILE A 28 1.22 5.55 4.83
C ILE A 28 2.57 4.83 4.81
N LEU A 29 3.57 5.39 4.12
CA LEU A 29 4.91 4.80 4.05
C LEU A 29 5.58 4.71 5.43
N GLY A 30 5.34 5.71 6.28
CA GLY A 30 5.85 5.72 7.66
C GLY A 30 5.32 4.57 8.54
N LYS A 31 4.15 4.02 8.21
CA LYS A 31 3.49 2.92 8.92
C LYS A 31 3.29 1.66 8.06
N ALA A 32 3.90 1.63 6.88
CA ALA A 32 3.69 0.56 5.91
C ALA A 32 3.95 -0.84 6.46
N GLN A 33 5.00 -0.99 7.27
CA GLN A 33 5.37 -2.29 7.83
C GLN A 33 4.34 -2.81 8.84
N SER A 34 3.77 -1.96 9.69
CA SER A 34 2.73 -2.34 10.64
C SER A 34 1.34 -2.46 10.00
N LEU A 35 1.07 -1.71 8.93
CA LEU A 35 -0.18 -1.84 8.17
C LEU A 35 -0.34 -3.21 7.49
N THR A 36 0.76 -3.91 7.18
CA THR A 36 0.68 -5.27 6.65
C THR A 36 0.02 -6.25 7.63
N ALA A 37 0.04 -5.99 8.94
CA ALA A 37 -0.64 -6.82 9.92
C ALA A 37 -2.17 -6.84 9.73
N PHE A 38 -2.74 -5.78 9.17
CA PHE A 38 -4.16 -5.70 8.82
C PHE A 38 -4.43 -6.07 7.37
N GLY A 39 -3.45 -5.86 6.49
CA GLY A 39 -3.59 -6.03 5.04
C GLY A 39 -3.18 -7.40 4.51
N ASN A 40 -2.40 -8.17 5.28
CA ASN A 40 -1.81 -9.44 4.88
C ASN A 40 -1.87 -10.40 6.07
N THR A 41 -3.06 -10.97 6.35
CA THR A 41 -3.38 -11.59 7.63
C THR A 41 -3.14 -13.10 7.69
N ILE A 42 -2.66 -13.71 6.61
CA ILE A 42 -2.36 -15.14 6.50
C ILE A 42 -0.95 -15.39 5.94
N PRO A 43 -0.31 -16.53 6.21
CA PRO A 43 1.04 -16.82 5.76
C PRO A 43 1.24 -16.77 4.24
N THR A 44 0.24 -17.19 3.47
CA THR A 44 0.30 -17.19 1.99
C THR A 44 0.40 -15.79 1.39
N SER A 45 -0.06 -14.75 2.09
CA SER A 45 0.09 -13.35 1.66
C SER A 45 1.55 -12.98 1.40
N TYR A 46 2.46 -13.52 2.20
CA TYR A 46 3.90 -13.20 2.12
C TYR A 46 4.65 -14.01 1.06
N LEU A 47 4.05 -15.03 0.48
CA LEU A 47 4.59 -15.72 -0.70
C LEU A 47 4.52 -14.83 -1.95
N ARG A 48 3.60 -13.86 -1.96
CA ARG A 48 3.46 -12.86 -3.03
C ARG A 48 4.44 -11.68 -2.85
N LEU A 49 4.72 -11.28 -1.61
CA LEU A 49 5.58 -10.14 -1.29
C LEU A 49 7.08 -10.51 -1.36
N VAL A 50 7.49 -11.03 -2.49
CA VAL A 50 8.87 -11.47 -2.77
C VAL A 50 9.40 -10.80 -4.03
N PRO A 51 10.74 -10.61 -4.18
CA PRO A 51 11.33 -10.03 -5.37
C PRO A 51 10.90 -10.77 -6.66
N HIS A 52 10.82 -10.01 -7.77
CA HIS A 52 10.45 -10.52 -9.11
C HIS A 52 9.01 -11.04 -9.26
N GLN A 53 8.16 -10.79 -8.27
CA GLN A 53 6.70 -10.86 -8.41
C GLN A 53 6.14 -9.45 -8.63
N GLU A 54 4.94 -9.33 -9.17
CA GLU A 54 4.30 -8.02 -9.38
C GLU A 54 3.81 -7.37 -8.07
N ALA A 55 4.47 -7.65 -6.95
CA ALA A 55 4.13 -7.16 -5.63
C ALA A 55 5.28 -6.36 -5.02
N PRO A 56 4.99 -5.34 -4.22
CA PRO A 56 6.02 -4.51 -3.60
C PRO A 56 6.74 -5.28 -2.51
N THR A 57 8.04 -5.07 -2.39
CA THR A 57 8.87 -5.60 -1.30
C THR A 57 9.50 -4.50 -0.45
N MET A 58 9.53 -3.27 -0.97
CA MET A 58 10.20 -2.12 -0.36
C MET A 58 9.22 -0.98 -0.09
N VAL A 59 9.52 -0.19 0.94
CA VAL A 59 8.74 0.99 1.34
C VAL A 59 9.16 2.18 0.50
N CYS A 60 8.47 2.40 -0.61
CA CYS A 60 8.68 3.52 -1.52
C CYS A 60 7.39 3.83 -2.30
N TRP A 61 7.38 4.93 -3.04
CA TRP A 61 6.25 5.31 -3.88
C TRP A 61 6.72 5.90 -5.21
N GLY A 62 5.82 5.95 -6.19
CA GLY A 62 6.13 6.54 -7.49
C GLY A 62 4.94 6.60 -8.42
N ASP A 63 5.12 7.38 -9.51
CA ASP A 63 4.11 7.58 -10.55
C ASP A 63 4.17 6.42 -11.55
N SER A 64 3.01 5.79 -11.80
CA SER A 64 2.84 4.72 -12.79
C SER A 64 3.82 3.53 -12.63
N ASN A 65 4.59 3.49 -11.56
CA ASN A 65 5.61 2.49 -11.29
C ASN A 65 4.99 1.26 -10.61
N ARG A 66 5.14 0.08 -11.21
CA ARG A 66 4.60 -1.19 -10.67
C ARG A 66 5.48 -1.82 -9.60
N SER A 67 6.72 -1.38 -9.44
CA SER A 67 7.65 -1.95 -8.45
C SER A 67 7.52 -1.32 -7.06
N VAL A 68 6.82 -0.20 -6.92
CA VAL A 68 6.69 0.55 -5.65
C VAL A 68 5.50 0.10 -4.81
N LEU A 69 5.54 0.41 -3.52
CA LEU A 69 4.49 0.09 -2.54
C LEU A 69 3.25 0.96 -2.69
N VAL A 70 3.44 2.27 -2.81
CA VAL A 70 2.34 3.20 -3.08
C VAL A 70 2.50 3.72 -4.51
N ARG A 71 1.58 3.33 -5.37
CA ARG A 71 1.56 3.76 -6.77
C ARG A 71 0.56 4.90 -6.95
N VAL A 72 0.97 5.91 -7.68
CA VAL A 72 0.07 6.90 -8.27
C VAL A 72 -0.28 6.38 -9.66
N PRO A 73 -1.49 5.86 -9.90
CA PRO A 73 -1.88 5.38 -11.22
C PRO A 73 -2.01 6.56 -12.19
N LEU A 74 -1.96 6.26 -13.48
CA LEU A 74 -2.27 7.25 -14.52
C LEU A 74 -3.65 7.86 -14.23
N GLY A 75 -3.66 9.16 -13.99
CA GLY A 75 -4.90 9.93 -13.91
C GLY A 75 -5.49 10.07 -15.31
N TRP A 76 -6.78 9.83 -15.44
CA TRP A 76 -7.50 10.13 -16.66
C TRP A 76 -7.72 11.66 -16.75
N ILE A 77 -6.65 12.41 -17.02
CA ILE A 77 -6.73 13.81 -17.41
C ILE A 77 -6.68 13.81 -18.93
N ALA A 78 -7.83 13.54 -19.54
CA ALA A 78 -7.95 13.66 -20.98
C ALA A 78 -7.81 15.14 -21.36
N LYS A 79 -6.81 15.46 -22.19
CA LYS A 79 -6.66 16.77 -22.83
C LYS A 79 -7.61 16.93 -24.01
N THR A 80 -8.18 15.84 -24.47
CA THR A 80 -9.09 15.75 -25.62
C THR A 80 -10.38 15.05 -25.22
N ASN A 81 -11.45 15.32 -25.95
CA ASN A 81 -12.69 14.57 -25.79
C ASN A 81 -12.57 13.24 -26.54
N MET A 82 -12.12 12.19 -25.84
CA MET A 82 -11.90 10.86 -26.42
C MET A 82 -13.16 10.27 -27.08
N ILE A 83 -14.36 10.64 -26.64
CA ILE A 83 -15.61 10.19 -27.25
C ILE A 83 -15.79 10.82 -28.62
N LYS A 84 -15.58 12.13 -28.76
CA LYS A 84 -15.60 12.82 -30.03
C LYS A 84 -14.46 12.39 -30.95
N ASP A 85 -13.29 12.08 -30.39
CA ASP A 85 -12.16 11.57 -31.18
C ASP A 85 -12.45 10.18 -31.75
N ALA A 86 -13.11 9.32 -30.98
CA ALA A 86 -13.50 7.98 -31.39
C ALA A 86 -14.76 7.98 -32.30
N ASN A 87 -15.69 8.91 -32.07
CA ASN A 87 -16.91 9.09 -32.84
C ASN A 87 -17.10 10.58 -33.21
N PRO A 88 -16.55 11.06 -34.35
CA PRO A 88 -16.67 12.45 -34.76
C PRO A 88 -18.12 12.94 -34.98
N GLN A 89 -19.07 12.01 -35.10
CA GLN A 89 -20.50 12.33 -35.29
C GLN A 89 -21.24 12.45 -33.92
N GLU A 90 -20.54 12.29 -32.82
CA GLU A 90 -21.14 12.46 -31.49
C GLU A 90 -21.57 13.90 -31.25
N ILE A 91 -22.87 14.10 -31.07
CA ILE A 91 -23.49 15.40 -30.88
C ILE A 91 -23.76 15.74 -29.42
N ASP A 92 -23.81 14.72 -28.56
CA ASP A 92 -24.07 14.92 -27.12
C ASP A 92 -22.85 15.55 -26.43
N GLU A 93 -23.10 16.50 -25.54
CA GLU A 93 -22.06 17.03 -24.67
C GLU A 93 -21.66 15.97 -23.66
N VAL A 94 -20.39 15.61 -23.67
CA VAL A 94 -19.84 14.70 -22.65
C VAL A 94 -19.77 15.45 -21.34
N PRO A 95 -20.43 14.96 -20.28
CA PRO A 95 -20.39 15.61 -18.98
C PRO A 95 -18.94 15.69 -18.48
N TYR A 96 -18.55 16.85 -17.97
CA TYR A 96 -17.25 17.00 -17.31
C TYR A 96 -17.15 16.04 -16.13
N ILE A 97 -16.29 15.04 -16.24
CA ILE A 97 -15.95 14.14 -15.15
C ILE A 97 -14.69 14.70 -14.50
N SER A 98 -14.82 15.24 -13.29
CA SER A 98 -13.67 15.71 -12.52
C SER A 98 -12.66 14.57 -12.35
N GLY A 99 -11.37 14.87 -12.53
CA GLY A 99 -10.30 13.87 -12.42
C GLY A 99 -10.39 13.11 -11.09
N LYS A 100 -10.58 11.78 -11.20
CA LYS A 100 -10.63 10.86 -10.04
C LYS A 100 -9.24 10.32 -9.71
N GLN A 101 -8.25 11.20 -9.58
CA GLN A 101 -6.91 10.78 -9.19
C GLN A 101 -6.93 10.11 -7.83
N THR A 102 -6.36 8.93 -7.76
CA THR A 102 -6.21 8.12 -6.56
C THR A 102 -4.74 7.81 -6.30
N VAL A 103 -4.46 7.24 -5.13
CA VAL A 103 -3.22 6.51 -4.87
C VAL A 103 -3.57 5.07 -4.49
N GLU A 104 -2.72 4.13 -4.86
CA GLU A 104 -2.90 2.71 -4.66
C GLU A 104 -1.88 2.19 -3.66
N PHE A 105 -2.34 1.63 -2.55
CA PHE A 105 -1.49 0.90 -1.60
C PHE A 105 -1.50 -0.57 -1.98
N ARG A 106 -0.37 -1.14 -2.38
CA ARG A 106 -0.28 -2.40 -3.13
C ARG A 106 0.12 -3.62 -2.30
N ALA A 107 0.42 -3.46 -1.02
CA ALA A 107 0.75 -4.60 -0.16
C ALA A 107 -0.45 -5.50 0.16
N PRO A 108 -1.65 -4.98 0.51
CA PRO A 108 -2.78 -5.79 0.91
C PRO A 108 -3.24 -6.77 -0.16
N ASP A 109 -3.83 -7.87 0.28
CA ASP A 109 -4.48 -8.88 -0.56
C ASP A 109 -5.88 -9.24 -0.05
N GLY A 110 -6.47 -10.31 -0.59
CA GLY A 110 -7.83 -10.74 -0.24
C GLY A 110 -8.01 -11.16 1.22
N SER A 111 -6.92 -11.42 1.96
CA SER A 111 -6.98 -11.76 3.39
C SER A 111 -7.13 -10.55 4.31
N ALA A 112 -7.11 -9.33 3.75
CA ALA A 112 -7.12 -8.10 4.52
C ALA A 112 -8.36 -7.96 5.42
N ASP A 113 -8.15 -7.59 6.68
CA ASP A 113 -9.21 -7.04 7.50
C ASP A 113 -9.46 -5.59 7.07
N ILE A 114 -10.45 -5.42 6.18
CA ILE A 114 -10.70 -4.17 5.47
C ILE A 114 -10.98 -3.01 6.44
N TYR A 115 -11.74 -3.25 7.52
CA TYR A 115 -12.11 -2.19 8.45
C TYR A 115 -10.90 -1.68 9.25
N HIS A 116 -10.09 -2.59 9.80
CA HIS A 116 -8.89 -2.22 10.53
C HIS A 116 -7.81 -1.65 9.62
N LEU A 117 -7.68 -2.19 8.40
CA LEU A 117 -6.76 -1.65 7.40
C LEU A 117 -7.14 -0.21 7.01
N MET A 118 -8.42 0.07 6.75
CA MET A 118 -8.89 1.41 6.41
C MET A 118 -8.66 2.38 7.57
N ALA A 119 -8.99 2.00 8.79
CA ALA A 119 -8.74 2.81 9.98
C ALA A 119 -7.24 3.11 10.15
N GLY A 120 -6.38 2.11 9.98
CA GLY A 120 -4.92 2.26 10.04
C GLY A 120 -4.38 3.20 8.94
N ILE A 121 -4.88 3.09 7.72
CA ILE A 121 -4.51 3.98 6.61
C ILE A 121 -4.94 5.43 6.89
N ILE A 122 -6.14 5.64 7.43
CA ILE A 122 -6.64 6.98 7.77
C ILE A 122 -5.76 7.60 8.86
N LEU A 123 -5.43 6.84 9.91
CA LEU A 123 -4.55 7.32 10.97
C LEU A 123 -3.15 7.68 10.44
N ALA A 124 -2.56 6.79 9.64
CA ALA A 124 -1.23 7.01 9.06
C ALA A 124 -1.24 8.22 8.12
N GLY A 125 -2.25 8.34 7.27
CA GLY A 125 -2.40 9.48 6.37
C GLY A 125 -2.63 10.80 7.12
N LYS A 126 -3.45 10.80 8.19
CA LYS A 126 -3.66 11.96 9.07
C LYS A 126 -2.34 12.40 9.71
N GLU A 127 -1.55 11.45 10.25
CA GLU A 127 -0.21 11.74 10.79
C GLU A 127 0.66 12.40 9.73
N GLY A 128 0.72 11.82 8.54
CA GLY A 128 1.50 12.36 7.44
C GLY A 128 1.09 13.77 7.04
N ILE A 129 -0.21 14.08 6.98
CA ILE A 129 -0.69 15.43 6.65
C ILE A 129 -0.27 16.46 7.73
N LEU A 130 -0.26 16.06 8.99
CA LEU A 130 0.04 16.94 10.12
C LEU A 130 1.54 17.09 10.41
N ALA A 131 2.36 16.12 10.05
CA ALA A 131 3.79 16.13 10.33
C ALA A 131 4.53 17.15 9.44
N LYS A 132 5.48 17.86 10.04
CA LYS A 132 6.22 18.96 9.36
C LYS A 132 7.20 18.45 8.31
N ASP A 133 7.76 17.25 8.50
CA ASP A 133 8.79 16.65 7.65
C ASP A 133 8.25 15.76 6.54
N SER A 134 6.93 15.62 6.42
CA SER A 134 6.29 14.67 5.50
C SER A 134 6.63 14.90 4.04
N LEU A 135 6.75 16.13 3.57
CA LEU A 135 7.15 16.40 2.18
C LEU A 135 8.55 15.89 1.91
N LYS A 136 9.49 16.15 2.82
CA LYS A 136 10.84 15.60 2.69
C LYS A 136 10.83 14.08 2.71
N ARG A 137 10.09 13.45 3.63
CA ARG A 137 9.92 11.97 3.64
C ARG A 137 9.35 11.44 2.32
N ALA A 138 8.38 12.17 1.73
CA ALA A 138 7.85 11.80 0.43
C ALA A 138 8.91 11.88 -0.67
N GLU A 139 9.72 12.94 -0.69
CA GLU A 139 10.83 13.10 -1.66
C GLU A 139 11.88 12.01 -1.50
N ASP A 140 12.32 11.73 -0.26
CA ASP A 140 13.34 10.73 0.05
C ASP A 140 12.92 9.30 -0.34
N LEU A 141 11.60 9.02 -0.40
CA LEU A 141 11.05 7.70 -0.72
C LEU A 141 10.43 7.61 -2.12
N TYR A 142 10.57 8.65 -2.93
CA TYR A 142 10.10 8.67 -4.32
C TYR A 142 11.06 7.88 -5.23
N VAL A 143 10.47 7.02 -6.07
CA VAL A 143 11.21 6.19 -7.02
C VAL A 143 10.51 6.17 -8.38
N ASP A 144 11.17 6.66 -9.40
CA ASP A 144 10.68 6.73 -10.78
C ASP A 144 11.16 5.59 -11.69
N ILE A 145 12.00 4.69 -11.14
CA ILE A 145 12.62 3.58 -11.86
C ILE A 145 12.13 2.23 -11.32
N ASN A 146 12.31 1.17 -12.12
CA ASN A 146 12.08 -0.19 -11.64
C ASN A 146 13.16 -0.60 -10.63
N ILE A 147 12.80 -0.73 -9.36
CA ILE A 147 13.72 -1.09 -8.27
C ILE A 147 14.28 -2.52 -8.36
N PHE A 148 13.68 -3.39 -9.18
CA PHE A 148 14.13 -4.77 -9.38
C PHE A 148 15.12 -4.91 -10.54
N ASP A 149 15.40 -3.85 -11.28
CA ASP A 149 16.45 -3.85 -12.30
C ASP A 149 17.82 -3.94 -11.63
N GLU A 150 18.69 -4.81 -12.12
CA GLU A 150 20.05 -5.02 -11.57
C GLU A 150 20.88 -3.73 -11.49
N LYS A 151 20.66 -2.80 -12.42
CA LYS A 151 21.33 -1.48 -12.45
C LYS A 151 21.01 -0.60 -11.24
N HIS A 152 19.94 -0.90 -10.51
CA HIS A 152 19.41 -0.07 -9.43
C HIS A 152 19.49 -0.72 -8.04
N LYS A 153 20.27 -1.80 -7.89
CA LYS A 153 20.48 -2.50 -6.61
C LYS A 153 20.92 -1.59 -5.46
N THR A 154 21.61 -0.51 -5.74
CA THR A 154 22.03 0.46 -4.72
C THR A 154 20.85 1.16 -4.05
N ILE A 155 19.79 1.42 -4.76
CA ILE A 155 18.56 2.07 -4.22
C ILE A 155 17.84 1.12 -3.26
N LEU A 156 17.79 -0.19 -3.57
CA LEU A 156 17.19 -1.18 -2.67
C LEU A 156 17.82 -1.15 -1.27
N ASN A 157 19.14 -0.91 -1.17
CA ASN A 157 19.87 -0.89 0.09
C ASN A 157 19.52 0.33 0.96
N THR A 158 18.93 1.37 0.38
CA THR A 158 18.52 2.58 1.10
C THR A 158 17.06 2.52 1.59
N LEU A 159 16.27 1.63 1.01
CA LEU A 159 14.85 1.50 1.31
C LEU A 159 14.61 0.47 2.43
N LYS A 160 13.59 0.72 3.25
CA LYS A 160 13.12 -0.27 4.23
C LYS A 160 12.36 -1.38 3.52
N ALA A 161 12.63 -2.63 3.88
CA ALA A 161 11.87 -3.77 3.38
C ALA A 161 10.52 -3.90 4.10
N LEU A 162 9.52 -4.44 3.40
CA LEU A 162 8.27 -4.92 4.02
C LEU A 162 8.53 -6.19 4.84
N PRO A 163 7.66 -6.51 5.82
CA PRO A 163 7.70 -7.79 6.52
C PRO A 163 7.61 -8.96 5.53
N THR A 164 8.24 -10.06 5.87
CA THR A 164 8.25 -11.28 5.03
C THR A 164 7.45 -12.42 5.65
N SER A 165 6.66 -12.15 6.70
CA SER A 165 5.81 -13.14 7.39
C SER A 165 4.77 -12.43 8.28
N CYS A 166 3.71 -13.14 8.63
CA CYS A 166 2.74 -12.71 9.63
C CYS A 166 3.44 -12.38 10.94
N PHE A 167 4.36 -13.23 11.37
CA PHE A 167 5.11 -13.01 12.62
C PHE A 167 5.84 -11.66 12.62
N LYS A 168 6.56 -11.35 11.52
CA LYS A 168 7.30 -10.09 11.43
C LYS A 168 6.38 -8.87 11.31
N SER A 169 5.25 -8.99 10.63
CA SER A 169 4.27 -7.90 10.59
C SER A 169 3.66 -7.62 11.97
N ALA A 170 3.43 -8.68 12.77
CA ALA A 170 3.01 -8.55 14.15
C ALA A 170 4.04 -7.83 15.02
N ASP A 171 5.35 -8.10 14.85
CA ASP A 171 6.40 -7.38 15.58
C ASP A 171 6.38 -5.87 15.27
N PHE A 172 6.12 -5.48 14.00
CA PHE A 172 5.96 -4.08 13.64
C PHE A 172 4.68 -3.47 14.20
N LEU A 173 3.57 -4.21 14.19
CA LEU A 173 2.33 -3.74 14.80
C LEU A 173 2.47 -3.52 16.30
N GLU A 174 3.11 -4.46 17.00
CA GLU A 174 3.38 -4.35 18.43
C GLU A 174 4.25 -3.14 18.77
N LYS A 175 5.29 -2.89 17.96
CA LYS A 175 6.14 -1.70 18.08
C LYS A 175 5.40 -0.39 17.85
N ASP A 176 4.44 -0.38 16.94
CA ASP A 176 3.62 0.78 16.60
C ASP A 176 2.31 0.85 17.41
N SER A 177 2.12 0.01 18.43
CA SER A 177 0.86 -0.12 19.18
C SER A 177 0.34 1.21 19.73
N ASP A 178 1.20 2.04 20.30
CA ASP A 178 0.83 3.34 20.85
C ASP A 178 0.28 4.29 19.79
N PHE A 179 0.82 4.21 18.58
CA PHE A 179 0.33 5.00 17.45
C PHE A 179 -1.13 4.64 17.11
N TYR A 180 -1.44 3.35 17.05
CA TYR A 180 -2.80 2.89 16.69
C TYR A 180 -3.80 3.09 17.83
N GLN A 181 -3.36 3.00 19.08
CA GLN A 181 -4.20 3.17 20.28
C GLN A 181 -4.45 4.65 20.62
N LYS A 182 -3.69 5.56 20.00
CA LYS A 182 -3.86 7.00 20.20
C LYS A 182 -5.30 7.41 19.95
N ASP A 183 -5.82 8.28 20.78
CA ASP A 183 -7.19 8.80 20.71
C ASP A 183 -8.28 7.70 20.83
N GLY A 184 -7.93 6.50 21.30
CA GLY A 184 -8.87 5.39 21.52
C GLY A 184 -9.43 4.76 20.24
N ILE A 185 -8.81 4.98 19.07
CA ILE A 185 -9.31 4.50 17.77
C ILE A 185 -9.19 2.98 17.67
N PHE A 186 -8.04 2.42 18.04
CA PHE A 186 -7.89 0.98 18.19
C PHE A 186 -7.86 0.62 19.68
N PRO A 187 -8.84 -0.12 20.19
CA PRO A 187 -8.75 -0.67 21.54
C PRO A 187 -7.49 -1.52 21.73
N LYS A 188 -6.90 -1.46 22.91
CA LYS A 188 -5.68 -2.22 23.25
C LYS A 188 -5.85 -3.71 22.94
N GLY A 189 -6.97 -4.30 23.35
CA GLY A 189 -7.26 -5.72 23.11
C GLY A 189 -7.35 -6.09 21.62
N THR A 190 -7.74 -5.15 20.74
CA THR A 190 -7.74 -5.38 19.30
C THR A 190 -6.31 -5.54 18.77
N ILE A 191 -5.39 -4.64 19.14
CA ILE A 191 -4.00 -4.71 18.70
C ILE A 191 -3.33 -5.97 19.25
N GLU A 192 -3.51 -6.28 20.56
CA GLU A 192 -3.00 -7.50 21.18
C GLU A 192 -3.53 -8.77 20.51
N GLY A 193 -4.83 -8.80 20.17
CA GLY A 193 -5.45 -9.91 19.45
C GLY A 193 -4.84 -10.15 18.06
N PHE A 194 -4.63 -9.08 17.26
CA PHE A 194 -3.92 -9.21 15.98
C PHE A 194 -2.50 -9.72 16.15
N VAL A 195 -1.74 -9.15 17.10
CA VAL A 195 -0.36 -9.56 17.38
C VAL A 195 -0.32 -11.05 17.77
N GLN A 196 -1.19 -11.48 18.68
CA GLN A 196 -1.25 -12.87 19.12
C GLN A 196 -1.62 -13.82 17.97
N LYS A 197 -2.67 -13.48 17.19
CA LYS A 197 -3.11 -14.28 16.04
C LYS A 197 -2.00 -14.45 15.00
N LEU A 198 -1.36 -13.36 14.61
CA LEU A 198 -0.33 -13.39 13.57
C LEU A 198 0.94 -14.10 14.04
N LYS A 199 1.35 -13.94 15.31
CA LYS A 199 2.49 -14.66 15.89
C LYS A 199 2.25 -16.16 16.01
N ALA A 200 0.99 -16.58 16.20
CA ALA A 200 0.62 -17.99 16.33
C ALA A 200 0.87 -18.81 15.04
N TYR A 201 0.94 -18.18 13.87
CA TYR A 201 1.32 -18.85 12.63
C TYR A 201 2.76 -19.37 12.61
N ASN A 202 3.65 -18.77 13.38
CA ASN A 202 5.06 -19.16 13.51
C ASN A 202 5.78 -19.29 12.14
N ASP A 203 5.49 -18.40 11.22
CA ASP A 203 5.84 -18.44 9.80
C ASP A 203 7.11 -17.63 9.43
N LYS A 204 7.98 -17.32 10.39
CA LYS A 204 9.15 -16.44 10.22
C LYS A 204 10.02 -16.75 9.00
N ASP A 205 10.25 -18.01 8.73
CA ASP A 205 11.14 -18.50 7.66
C ASP A 205 10.39 -19.33 6.61
N LEU A 206 9.07 -19.27 6.59
CA LEU A 206 8.21 -20.08 5.73
C LEU A 206 8.55 -19.89 4.24
N SER A 207 8.73 -18.66 3.78
CA SER A 207 9.08 -18.38 2.37
C SER A 207 10.41 -18.99 1.97
N LYS A 208 11.41 -19.05 2.86
CA LYS A 208 12.69 -19.71 2.61
C LYS A 208 12.54 -21.23 2.60
N HIS A 209 11.76 -21.76 3.55
CA HIS A 209 11.51 -23.20 3.66
C HIS A 209 10.78 -23.74 2.42
N LEU A 210 9.85 -22.99 1.88
CA LEU A 210 9.05 -23.36 0.72
C LEU A 210 9.73 -23.07 -0.62
N TYR A 211 10.91 -22.47 -0.62
CA TYR A 211 11.63 -22.18 -1.86
C TYR A 211 11.83 -23.44 -2.71
N ASN A 212 11.38 -23.40 -3.96
CA ASN A 212 11.38 -24.54 -4.92
C ASN A 212 10.51 -25.76 -4.53
N LYS A 213 9.66 -25.69 -3.51
CA LYS A 213 8.81 -26.80 -3.06
C LYS A 213 7.37 -26.63 -3.52
N LYS A 214 7.12 -26.82 -4.82
CA LYS A 214 5.83 -26.54 -5.47
C LYS A 214 4.63 -27.23 -4.81
N GLU A 215 4.76 -28.50 -4.44
CA GLU A 215 3.66 -29.27 -3.84
C GLU A 215 3.34 -28.80 -2.41
N GLU A 216 4.35 -28.45 -1.62
CA GLU A 216 4.14 -27.88 -0.28
C GLU A 216 3.49 -26.48 -0.38
N ILE A 217 3.91 -25.66 -1.35
CA ILE A 217 3.29 -24.36 -1.64
C ILE A 217 1.81 -24.54 -2.01
N LYS A 218 1.51 -25.49 -2.91
CA LYS A 218 0.14 -25.77 -3.33
C LYS A 218 -0.72 -26.21 -2.14
N THR A 219 -0.25 -27.14 -1.35
CA THR A 219 -0.96 -27.61 -0.13
C THR A 219 -1.25 -26.45 0.82
N LEU A 220 -0.29 -25.55 1.01
CA LEU A 220 -0.48 -24.37 1.87
C LEU A 220 -1.51 -23.40 1.26
N ILE A 221 -1.46 -23.16 -0.04
CA ILE A 221 -2.43 -22.30 -0.73
C ILE A 221 -3.84 -22.90 -0.62
N ASP A 222 -3.98 -24.21 -0.90
CA ASP A 222 -5.27 -24.90 -0.83
C ASP A 222 -5.86 -24.82 0.60
N PHE A 223 -5.01 -24.89 1.64
CA PHE A 223 -5.43 -24.76 3.04
C PHE A 223 -6.02 -23.38 3.35
N TYR A 224 -5.41 -22.31 2.79
CA TYR A 224 -5.86 -20.94 3.05
C TYR A 224 -6.83 -20.38 2.00
N LEU A 225 -7.15 -21.14 0.94
CA LEU A 225 -7.94 -20.65 -0.20
C LEU A 225 -9.32 -20.10 0.20
N HIS A 226 -9.91 -20.64 1.27
CA HIS A 226 -11.24 -20.26 1.75
C HIS A 226 -11.19 -19.50 3.10
N CYS A 227 -10.00 -19.05 3.53
CA CYS A 227 -9.83 -18.28 4.77
C CYS A 227 -9.84 -16.77 4.54
N MET A 228 -10.24 -16.32 3.36
CA MET A 228 -10.31 -14.92 2.93
C MET A 228 -11.73 -14.39 3.00
#